data_e0a0edef421dabd0aa2f13be02315732
#
_entry.id   e0a0edef421dabd0aa2f13be02315732
#
_cell.length_a   1.000
_cell.length_b   1.000
_cell.length_c   1.000
_cell.angle_alpha   90.00
_cell.angle_beta   90.00
_cell.angle_gamma   90.00
#
_symmetry.space_group_name_H-M   'P 1'
#
loop_
_entity.id
_entity.type
_entity.pdbx_description
1 polymer ?
#
loop_
_entity_poly.entity_id
_entity_poly.type
_entity_poly.pdbx_seq_one_letter_code
_entity_poly.pdbx_strand_id
1 'polypeptide(L)'
;MSSLIPMGVEQTSRGERAFDIYSRLLKERIIFVVGPIDDAVASVVCAQLLFLEADNPTKDISMYINSPGGIVTSGLAMYDTMEYIRPEISTVCIGQAASMGSLLPVSYTHLRAHETSGY
;
A
#
# COMPACT_ATOMS: atom_id res chain seq x y z
N MET A 1 -10.19 10.35 -8.72
CA MET A 1 -9.93 9.79 -7.84
C MET A 1 -8.70 9.11 -7.75
N SER A 2 -8.35 8.29 -7.60
CA SER A 2 -7.13 7.94 -7.18
C SER A 2 -6.31 7.26 -8.16
N SER A 3 -5.06 7.31 -7.91
CA SER A 3 -4.09 6.77 -8.78
C SER A 3 -4.05 5.25 -8.74
N LEU A 4 -4.47 4.65 -7.65
CA LEU A 4 -4.44 3.21 -7.57
C LEU A 4 -5.57 2.57 -8.33
N ILE A 5 -6.66 3.28 -8.48
CA ILE A 5 -7.77 2.82 -9.28
C ILE A 5 -7.92 3.82 -10.39
N PRO A 6 -7.36 3.53 -11.54
CA PRO A 6 -7.22 4.54 -12.58
C PRO A 6 -8.53 4.81 -13.29
N MET A 7 -9.37 5.53 -12.63
CA MET A 7 -10.69 5.82 -13.16
C MET A 7 -10.61 6.62 -14.43
N GLY A 8 -9.70 7.57 -14.48
CA GLY A 8 -9.63 8.46 -15.62
C GLY A 8 -8.95 7.89 -16.82
N VAL A 9 -8.40 6.69 -16.71
CA VAL A 9 -7.66 6.13 -17.82
C VAL A 9 -8.31 4.91 -18.40
N GLU A 10 -9.48 4.65 -17.98
CA GLU A 10 -10.18 3.47 -18.46
C GLU A 10 -10.47 3.54 -19.93
N GLN A 11 -10.37 4.70 -20.52
CA GLN A 11 -10.61 4.82 -21.94
C GLN A 11 -9.50 4.22 -22.78
N THR A 12 -8.38 3.86 -22.17
CA THR A 12 -7.30 3.25 -22.92
C THR A 12 -7.13 1.82 -22.49
N SER A 13 -6.74 0.98 -23.42
CA SER A 13 -6.51 -0.41 -23.08
C SER A 13 -5.37 -0.56 -22.07
N ARG A 14 -4.40 0.36 -22.10
CA ARG A 14 -3.31 0.31 -21.14
C ARG A 14 -3.81 0.59 -19.73
N GLY A 15 -4.67 1.57 -19.55
CA GLY A 15 -5.24 1.87 -18.26
C GLY A 15 -6.11 0.74 -17.74
N GLU A 16 -6.87 0.13 -18.62
CA GLU A 16 -7.70 -0.99 -18.24
C GLU A 16 -6.87 -2.18 -17.79
N ARG A 17 -5.75 -2.43 -18.43
CA ARG A 17 -4.88 -3.51 -18.04
C ARG A 17 -4.25 -3.24 -16.68
N ALA A 18 -3.84 -2.01 -16.42
CA ALA A 18 -3.27 -1.67 -15.13
C ALA A 18 -4.29 -1.88 -14.02
N PHE A 19 -5.51 -1.42 -14.25
CA PHE A 19 -6.57 -1.61 -13.29
C PHE A 19 -6.82 -3.09 -13.00
N ASP A 20 -6.84 -3.89 -14.04
CA ASP A 20 -7.09 -5.32 -13.92
C ASP A 20 -5.98 -6.00 -13.13
N ILE A 21 -4.74 -5.62 -13.37
CA ILE A 21 -3.61 -6.19 -12.67
C ILE A 21 -3.68 -5.86 -11.18
N TYR A 22 -3.91 -4.60 -10.84
CA TYR A 22 -3.99 -4.22 -9.44
C TYR A 22 -5.16 -4.90 -8.74
N SER A 23 -6.27 -5.08 -9.43
CA SER A 23 -7.42 -5.76 -8.87
C SER A 23 -7.11 -7.23 -8.58
N ARG A 24 -6.40 -7.88 -9.46
CA ARG A 24 -6.02 -9.27 -9.26
C ARG A 24 -5.05 -9.41 -8.10
N LEU A 25 -4.09 -8.50 -8.01
CA LEU A 25 -3.13 -8.53 -6.91
C LEU A 25 -3.83 -8.33 -5.58
N LEU A 26 -4.81 -7.45 -5.56
CA LEU A 26 -5.57 -7.22 -4.34
C LEU A 26 -6.28 -8.48 -3.88
N LYS A 27 -6.79 -9.26 -4.81
CA LYS A 27 -7.42 -10.53 -4.45
C LYS A 27 -6.42 -11.49 -3.81
N GLU A 28 -5.15 -11.37 -4.17
CA GLU A 28 -4.09 -12.15 -3.56
C GLU A 28 -3.54 -11.49 -2.31
N ARG A 29 -4.19 -10.45 -1.83
CA ARG A 29 -3.84 -9.71 -0.64
C ARG A 29 -2.50 -8.99 -0.80
N ILE A 30 -2.29 -8.43 -1.97
CA ILE A 30 -1.10 -7.67 -2.30
C ILE A 30 -1.51 -6.25 -2.63
N ILE A 31 -0.90 -5.29 -1.93
CA ILE A 31 -1.15 -3.87 -2.15
C ILE A 31 0.12 -3.22 -2.68
N PHE A 32 -0.02 -2.44 -3.75
CA PHE A 32 1.09 -1.67 -4.29
C PHE A 32 0.93 -0.21 -3.94
N VAL A 33 2.00 0.39 -3.44
CA VAL A 33 2.06 1.83 -3.20
C VAL A 33 3.11 2.38 -4.14
N VAL A 34 2.66 3.01 -5.22
CA VAL A 34 3.55 3.48 -6.27
C VAL A 34 3.37 4.97 -6.45
N GLY A 35 4.50 5.68 -6.56
CA GLY A 35 4.48 7.11 -6.76
C GLY A 35 4.39 7.89 -5.46
N PRO A 36 4.20 9.21 -5.55
CA PRO A 36 4.16 10.04 -4.36
C PRO A 36 2.97 9.69 -3.47
N ILE A 37 3.19 9.80 -2.17
CA ILE A 37 2.15 9.52 -1.19
C ILE A 37 1.43 10.82 -0.86
N ASP A 38 0.18 10.92 -1.26
CA ASP A 38 -0.67 12.05 -0.95
C ASP A 38 -1.97 11.53 -0.35
N ASP A 39 -2.90 12.45 -0.09
CA ASP A 39 -4.15 12.06 0.56
C ASP A 39 -4.95 11.06 -0.27
N ALA A 40 -4.95 11.20 -1.58
CA ALA A 40 -5.69 10.29 -2.43
C ALA A 40 -5.11 8.87 -2.36
N VAL A 41 -3.80 8.76 -2.46
CA VAL A 41 -3.13 7.47 -2.36
C VAL A 41 -3.36 6.86 -0.99
N ALA A 42 -3.17 7.65 0.07
CA ALA A 42 -3.35 7.14 1.42
C ALA A 42 -4.77 6.65 1.65
N SER A 43 -5.73 7.39 1.13
CA SER A 43 -7.14 7.03 1.29
C SER A 43 -7.44 5.68 0.64
N VAL A 44 -6.94 5.47 -0.57
CA VAL A 44 -7.17 4.21 -1.26
C VAL A 44 -6.46 3.06 -0.55
N VAL A 45 -5.22 3.27 -0.11
CA VAL A 45 -4.48 2.22 0.57
C VAL A 45 -5.17 1.85 1.87
N CYS A 46 -5.61 2.84 2.64
CA CYS A 46 -6.31 2.56 3.89
C CYS A 46 -7.61 1.78 3.62
N ALA A 47 -8.35 2.17 2.59
CA ALA A 47 -9.56 1.45 2.24
C ALA A 47 -9.26 0.01 1.84
N GLN A 48 -8.19 -0.22 1.10
CA GLN A 48 -7.80 -1.57 0.71
C GLN A 48 -7.41 -2.40 1.92
N LEU A 49 -6.69 -1.81 2.86
CA LEU A 49 -6.31 -2.52 4.07
C LEU A 49 -7.54 -2.93 4.88
N LEU A 50 -8.48 -2.01 5.03
CA LEU A 50 -9.70 -2.32 5.78
C LEU A 50 -10.55 -3.36 5.05
N PHE A 51 -10.59 -3.29 3.73
CA PHE A 51 -11.30 -4.27 2.95
C PHE A 51 -10.71 -5.67 3.15
N LEU A 52 -9.39 -5.77 3.10
CA LEU A 52 -8.73 -7.06 3.26
C LEU A 52 -8.91 -7.61 4.66
N GLU A 53 -8.91 -6.73 5.66
CA GLU A 53 -9.19 -7.19 7.01
C GLU A 53 -10.60 -7.75 7.13
N ALA A 54 -11.57 -7.06 6.55
CA ALA A 54 -12.95 -7.52 6.61
C ALA A 54 -13.11 -8.84 5.87
N ASP A 55 -12.38 -9.02 4.80
CA ASP A 55 -12.46 -10.24 4.00
C ASP A 55 -11.90 -11.44 4.76
N ASN A 56 -10.75 -11.26 5.39
CA ASN A 56 -10.14 -12.32 6.20
C ASN A 56 -9.19 -11.69 7.22
N PRO A 57 -9.63 -11.55 8.48
CA PRO A 57 -8.85 -10.82 9.47
C PRO A 57 -7.59 -11.51 9.95
N THR A 58 -7.36 -12.75 9.56
CA THR A 58 -6.19 -13.47 10.04
C THR A 58 -5.16 -13.76 8.97
N LYS A 59 -5.48 -13.49 7.72
CA LYS A 59 -4.56 -13.82 6.63
C LYS A 59 -3.64 -12.65 6.34
N ASP A 60 -2.36 -12.94 6.11
CA ASP A 60 -1.34 -11.94 5.91
C ASP A 60 -1.58 -11.09 4.67
N ILE A 61 -1.07 -9.87 4.73
CA ILE A 61 -1.13 -8.92 3.63
C ILE A 61 0.30 -8.58 3.25
N SER A 62 0.56 -8.46 1.95
CA SER A 62 1.85 -8.03 1.45
C SER A 62 1.72 -6.63 0.87
N MET A 63 2.65 -5.76 1.20
CA MET A 63 2.63 -4.39 0.70
C MET A 63 3.96 -4.09 0.02
N TYR A 64 3.90 -3.70 -1.24
CA TYR A 64 5.07 -3.36 -2.02
C TYR A 64 5.10 -1.85 -2.23
N ILE A 65 6.19 -1.22 -1.84
CA ILE A 65 6.29 0.23 -1.85
C ILE A 65 7.41 0.67 -2.78
N ASN A 66 7.03 1.50 -3.76
CA ASN A 66 7.97 2.13 -4.67
C ASN A 66 7.59 3.60 -4.77
N SER A 67 8.07 4.37 -3.81
CA SER A 67 7.64 5.76 -3.66
C SER A 67 8.82 6.65 -3.29
N PRO A 68 8.87 7.85 -3.83
CA PRO A 68 9.89 8.83 -3.41
C PRO A 68 9.54 9.49 -2.08
N GLY A 69 8.39 9.17 -1.51
CA GLY A 69 7.91 9.80 -0.30
C GLY A 69 6.70 10.65 -0.60
N GLY A 70 6.38 11.57 0.31
CA GLY A 70 5.21 12.39 0.09
C GLY A 70 4.81 13.17 1.33
N ILE A 71 3.52 13.35 1.49
CA ILE A 71 2.97 14.16 2.58
C ILE A 71 3.01 13.36 3.87
N VAL A 72 3.61 13.93 4.90
CA VAL A 72 3.83 13.24 6.17
C VAL A 72 2.53 12.75 6.80
N THR A 73 1.52 13.60 6.82
CA THR A 73 0.24 13.23 7.44
C THR A 73 -0.44 12.09 6.70
N SER A 74 -0.29 12.06 5.37
CA SER A 74 -0.85 10.97 4.58
C SER A 74 -0.14 9.65 4.90
N GLY A 75 1.18 9.70 5.01
CA GLY A 75 1.94 8.50 5.37
C GLY A 75 1.60 8.00 6.75
N LEU A 76 1.40 8.91 7.70
CA LEU A 76 1.03 8.52 9.05
C LEU A 76 -0.36 7.89 9.10
N ALA A 77 -1.29 8.37 8.27
CA ALA A 77 -2.60 7.76 8.20
C ALA A 77 -2.50 6.31 7.75
N MET A 78 -1.65 6.04 6.76
CA MET A 78 -1.43 4.68 6.31
C MET A 78 -0.82 3.83 7.42
N TYR A 79 0.16 4.37 8.11
CA TYR A 79 0.82 3.67 9.20
C TYR A 79 -0.16 3.34 10.31
N ASP A 80 -1.00 4.30 10.69
CA ASP A 80 -1.98 4.07 11.74
C ASP A 80 -2.95 2.96 11.35
N THR A 81 -3.37 2.93 10.09
CA THR A 81 -4.27 1.89 9.62
C THR A 81 -3.58 0.53 9.65
N MET A 82 -2.31 0.48 9.25
CA MET A 82 -1.56 -0.75 9.28
C MET A 82 -1.45 -1.30 10.70
N GLU A 83 -1.34 -0.42 11.67
CA GLU A 83 -1.29 -0.83 13.07
C GLU A 83 -2.63 -1.24 13.62
N TYR A 84 -3.69 -0.66 13.07
CA TYR A 84 -5.03 -0.89 13.56
C TYR A 84 -5.58 -2.26 13.17
N ILE A 85 -5.29 -2.73 11.95
CA ILE A 85 -5.89 -3.95 11.46
C ILE A 85 -5.20 -5.18 12.04
N ARG A 86 -5.91 -6.30 12.03
CA ARG A 86 -5.40 -7.54 12.62
C ARG A 86 -4.40 -8.29 11.76
N PRO A 87 -4.58 -8.37 10.43
CA PRO A 87 -3.64 -9.13 9.61
C PRO A 87 -2.23 -8.62 9.75
N GLU A 88 -1.28 -9.53 9.69
CA GLU A 88 0.12 -9.15 9.65
C GLU A 88 0.45 -8.62 8.27
N ILE A 89 1.26 -7.58 8.23
CA ILE A 89 1.62 -6.95 6.99
C ILE A 89 3.11 -7.06 6.78
N SER A 90 3.50 -7.66 5.66
CA SER A 90 4.90 -7.70 5.25
C SER A 90 5.12 -6.60 4.24
N THR A 91 6.16 -5.81 4.43
CA THR A 91 6.45 -4.72 3.51
C THR A 91 7.75 -4.97 2.77
N VAL A 92 7.75 -4.61 1.51
CA VAL A 92 8.93 -4.69 0.65
C VAL A 92 9.11 -3.34 0.00
N CYS A 93 10.28 -2.73 0.18
CA CYS A 93 10.60 -1.48 -0.48
C CYS A 93 11.33 -1.77 -1.76
N ILE A 94 10.83 -1.24 -2.85
CA ILE A 94 11.38 -1.45 -4.18
C ILE A 94 11.80 -0.10 -4.74
N GLY A 95 13.00 -0.06 -5.34
CA GLY A 95 13.45 1.15 -6.01
C GLY A 95 13.67 2.28 -5.03
N GLN A 96 12.96 3.38 -5.21
CA GLN A 96 13.23 4.59 -4.45
C GLN A 96 12.32 4.79 -3.25
N ALA A 97 12.13 3.78 -2.45
CA ALA A 97 11.34 3.93 -1.23
C ALA A 97 12.16 4.70 -0.21
N ALA A 98 12.11 6.02 -0.30
CA ALA A 98 12.89 6.91 0.54
C ALA A 98 11.98 7.92 1.21
N SER A 99 12.50 8.67 2.13
CA SER A 99 11.72 9.68 2.86
C SER A 99 10.46 9.05 3.45
N MET A 100 9.31 9.61 3.13
CA MET A 100 8.04 9.13 3.67
C MET A 100 7.75 7.70 3.26
N GLY A 101 8.16 7.31 2.05
CA GLY A 101 7.96 5.95 1.60
C GLY A 101 8.70 4.95 2.48
N SER A 102 9.90 5.30 2.94
CA SER A 102 10.64 4.38 3.79
C SER A 102 10.19 4.44 5.24
N LEU A 103 9.50 5.49 5.64
CA LEU A 103 8.99 5.58 7.01
C LEU A 103 8.07 4.41 7.32
N LEU A 104 7.22 4.04 6.39
CA LEU A 104 6.26 2.96 6.60
C LEU A 104 6.95 1.64 6.89
N PRO A 105 7.90 1.20 6.06
CA PRO A 105 8.59 -0.06 6.34
C PRO A 105 9.39 -0.02 7.63
N VAL A 106 10.06 1.11 7.91
CA VAL A 106 10.88 1.20 9.11
C VAL A 106 10.00 1.10 10.35
N SER A 107 8.92 1.86 10.38
CA SER A 107 8.04 1.84 11.54
C SER A 107 7.45 0.46 11.76
N TYR A 108 7.03 -0.18 10.70
CA TYR A 108 6.45 -1.50 10.81
C TYR A 108 7.49 -2.54 11.21
N THR A 109 8.69 -2.41 10.68
CA THR A 109 9.78 -3.30 11.03
C THR A 109 10.11 -3.22 12.52
N HIS A 110 10.02 -2.03 13.08
CA HIS A 110 10.26 -1.88 14.50
C HIS A 110 9.30 -2.70 15.34
N LEU A 111 8.06 -2.78 14.91
CA LEU A 111 7.04 -3.55 15.62
C LEU A 111 7.16 -5.03 15.33
N ARG A 112 7.57 -5.39 14.14
CA ARG A 112 7.59 -6.75 13.67
C ARG A 112 8.94 -7.02 13.00
N ALA A 113 9.98 -6.92 13.79
CA ALA A 113 11.34 -6.91 13.27
C ALA A 113 11.67 -8.07 12.35
N HIS A 114 11.09 -9.21 12.58
CA HIS A 114 11.37 -10.40 11.76
C HIS A 114 10.74 -10.35 10.38
N GLU A 115 9.96 -9.33 10.11
CA GLU A 115 9.22 -9.26 8.86
C GLU A 115 9.90 -8.46 7.80
N THR A 116 10.99 -7.85 8.10
CA THR A 116 11.59 -6.95 7.16
C THR A 116 12.13 -7.66 5.98
N SER A 117 11.93 -7.13 4.82
CA SER A 117 12.56 -7.64 3.64
C SER A 117 13.00 -6.53 2.71
N GLY A 118 12.62 -5.32 2.93
CA GLY A 118 12.99 -4.22 2.09
C GLY A 118 14.15 -3.40 2.59
N TYR A 119 14.69 -3.82 3.66
CA TYR A 119 15.79 -3.08 4.26
C TYR A 119 17.03 -3.88 4.33
#